data_097725f27e4a43adbf7adf09d59622a4
#
_entry.id   097725f27e4a43adbf7adf09d59622a4
#
_cell.length_a   1.000
_cell.length_b   1.000
_cell.length_c   1.000
_cell.angle_alpha   90.00
_cell.angle_beta   90.00
_cell.angle_gamma   90.00
#
_symmetry.space_group_name_H-M   'P 1'
#
loop_
_entity.id
_entity.type
_entity.pdbx_description
1 polymer ?
#
loop_
_entity_poly.entity_id
_entity_poly.type
_entity_poly.pdbx_seq_one_letter_code
_entity_poly.pdbx_strand_id
1 'polypeptide(L)'
;GTVKSFNDKAVHEVLLRSGIRRRTNAGWGSEWFETDLETVKNAIKAVKEGRKSLSSSEKTEGQNPIIFRPEQKDAIEKTEKQFRRSNQMLWNAKMRFGKTLSALQVVKDMGFSRTLILTHRPVVDDGWYEDFNKIFYDRKDYAYGSRDKGESFASLKARARSEALHYVYFASMQDLRGSEQVGGKFDKNNEIFSTSWDLLIVDEAHEGTQTELGQSVIHELVKDDTKVLSLSGTPFNLFDEYKENEVYTWDYVMEQKAKAEWDLEHFGDPNPYAELPTMNIYTYDLGRLLKEYIDEDVAFNFREFFRVNDSGEFVHHKDVAAFLD
;
A
#
# COMPACT_ATOMS: atom_id res chain seq x y z
N GLY A 1 18.14 6.61 47.91
CA GLY A 1 18.11 7.71 46.96
C GLY A 1 16.71 8.24 46.83
N THR A 2 16.51 9.53 47.11
CA THR A 2 15.22 10.23 46.99
C THR A 2 14.82 10.22 45.50
N VAL A 3 13.71 9.56 45.19
CA VAL A 3 13.09 9.67 43.86
C VAL A 3 12.64 11.10 43.67
N LYS A 4 13.30 11.87 42.82
CA LYS A 4 12.85 13.23 42.45
C LYS A 4 11.48 13.12 41.81
N SER A 5 10.46 13.70 42.45
CA SER A 5 9.14 13.89 41.85
C SER A 5 9.26 14.80 40.61
N PHE A 6 8.49 14.54 39.59
CA PHE A 6 8.38 15.40 38.40
C PHE A 6 6.93 15.82 38.20
N ASN A 7 6.74 16.99 37.60
CA ASN A 7 5.42 17.48 37.23
C ASN A 7 5.17 17.10 35.75
N ASP A 8 4.00 16.56 35.43
CA ASP A 8 3.54 16.25 34.09
C ASP A 8 3.64 17.46 33.13
N LYS A 9 3.31 18.68 33.59
CA LYS A 9 3.49 19.91 32.83
C LYS A 9 4.92 20.12 32.36
N ALA A 10 5.90 19.80 33.21
CA ALA A 10 7.31 19.92 32.83
C ALA A 10 7.70 18.90 31.73
N VAL A 11 7.11 17.70 31.75
CA VAL A 11 7.30 16.71 30.70
C VAL A 11 6.66 17.17 29.40
N HIS A 12 5.45 17.74 29.44
CA HIS A 12 4.76 18.32 28.28
C HIS A 12 5.58 19.46 27.65
N GLU A 13 6.17 20.33 28.49
CA GLU A 13 7.05 21.39 27.99
C GLU A 13 8.30 20.86 27.30
N VAL A 14 8.94 19.82 27.85
CA VAL A 14 10.09 19.17 27.23
C VAL A 14 9.71 18.57 25.88
N LEU A 15 8.57 17.88 25.78
CA LEU A 15 8.06 17.30 24.53
C LEU A 15 7.80 18.39 23.48
N LEU A 16 7.09 19.46 23.84
CA LEU A 16 6.81 20.59 22.95
C LEU A 16 8.08 21.28 22.45
N ARG A 17 9.02 21.58 23.34
CA ARG A 17 10.32 22.18 22.98
C ARG A 17 11.20 21.26 22.14
N SER A 18 10.92 19.96 22.21
CA SER A 18 11.57 18.95 21.38
C SER A 18 10.92 18.78 20.01
N GLY A 19 9.87 19.57 19.68
CA GLY A 19 9.18 19.54 18.40
C GLY A 19 8.14 18.43 18.26
N ILE A 20 7.78 17.77 19.38
CA ILE A 20 6.75 16.72 19.40
C ILE A 20 5.37 17.37 19.44
N ARG A 21 4.50 17.00 18.49
CA ARG A 21 3.18 17.62 18.34
C ARG A 21 2.20 17.19 19.43
N ARG A 22 1.43 18.16 19.91
CA ARG A 22 0.28 17.89 20.78
C ARG A 22 -0.98 17.73 19.93
N ARG A 23 -1.76 16.68 20.13
CA ARG A 23 -3.06 16.50 19.49
C ARG A 23 -4.11 17.39 20.14
N THR A 24 -4.71 18.32 19.38
CA THR A 24 -5.71 19.25 19.88
C THR A 24 -7.15 18.77 19.74
N ASN A 25 -7.40 17.68 18.99
CA ASN A 25 -8.75 17.22 18.61
C ASN A 25 -9.14 15.83 19.14
N ALA A 26 -8.45 15.27 20.11
CA ALA A 26 -8.88 14.04 20.75
C ALA A 26 -10.01 14.38 21.77
N GLY A 27 -11.22 13.96 21.50
CA GLY A 27 -12.46 14.35 22.20
C GLY A 27 -12.53 14.06 23.72
N TRP A 28 -11.55 13.48 24.34
CA TRP A 28 -11.45 13.20 25.77
C TRP A 28 -10.03 13.44 26.27
N GLY A 29 -9.71 14.69 26.60
CA GLY A 29 -8.46 15.10 27.21
C GLY A 29 -7.57 15.97 26.33
N SER A 30 -6.93 16.98 26.95
CA SER A 30 -6.09 17.98 26.27
C SER A 30 -4.60 17.63 26.27
N GLU A 31 -4.21 16.40 26.65
CA GLU A 31 -2.83 16.03 27.01
C GLU A 31 -2.21 14.92 26.16
N TRP A 32 -2.72 14.74 24.94
CA TRP A 32 -2.21 13.72 24.00
C TRP A 32 -1.07 14.28 23.15
N PHE A 33 0.03 13.51 23.07
CA PHE A 33 1.19 13.82 22.24
C PHE A 33 1.41 12.73 21.21
N GLU A 34 1.85 13.12 20.02
CA GLU A 34 2.24 12.18 18.95
C GLU A 34 3.66 11.69 19.20
N THR A 35 3.79 10.68 20.07
CA THR A 35 5.09 10.15 20.48
C THR A 35 4.98 8.74 21.03
N ASP A 36 6.11 8.06 21.16
CA ASP A 36 6.21 6.71 21.76
C ASP A 36 6.56 6.74 23.24
N LEU A 37 6.43 5.57 23.88
CA LEU A 37 6.70 5.42 25.31
C LEU A 37 8.16 5.71 25.67
N GLU A 38 9.10 5.38 24.79
CA GLU A 38 10.54 5.58 25.07
C GLU A 38 10.91 7.05 25.04
N THR A 39 10.37 7.80 24.08
CA THR A 39 10.50 9.27 24.03
C THR A 39 9.89 9.94 25.27
N VAL A 40 8.74 9.44 25.77
CA VAL A 40 8.14 9.92 27.01
C VAL A 40 9.04 9.61 28.22
N LYS A 41 9.62 8.43 28.32
CA LYS A 41 10.58 8.07 29.36
C LYS A 41 11.83 8.97 29.31
N ASN A 42 12.33 9.25 28.12
CA ASN A 42 13.46 10.15 27.92
C ASN A 42 13.11 11.59 28.32
N ALA A 43 11.88 12.04 28.05
CA ALA A 43 11.40 13.33 28.50
C ALA A 43 11.29 13.41 30.02
N ILE A 44 10.80 12.37 30.69
CA ILE A 44 10.79 12.28 32.16
C ILE A 44 12.21 12.32 32.72
N LYS A 45 13.13 11.61 32.09
CA LYS A 45 14.56 11.61 32.47
C LYS A 45 15.16 13.00 32.31
N ALA A 46 14.90 13.67 31.19
CA ALA A 46 15.36 15.01 30.91
C ALA A 46 14.84 16.02 31.98
N VAL A 47 13.56 15.93 32.37
CA VAL A 47 13.00 16.75 33.46
C VAL A 47 13.73 16.50 34.79
N LYS A 48 13.98 15.25 35.13
CA LYS A 48 14.72 14.88 36.38
C LYS A 48 16.15 15.39 36.36
N GLU A 49 16.75 15.51 35.19
CA GLU A 49 18.11 16.05 34.96
C GLU A 49 18.13 17.57 34.81
N GLY A 50 16.98 18.25 34.83
CA GLY A 50 16.86 19.69 34.66
C GLY A 50 17.05 20.19 33.23
N ARG A 51 16.99 19.28 32.24
CA ARG A 51 17.07 19.62 30.81
C ARG A 51 15.72 20.11 30.28
N LYS A 52 15.78 21.02 29.33
CA LYS A 52 14.57 21.68 28.77
C LYS A 52 14.10 21.09 27.45
N SER A 53 14.87 20.18 26.85
CA SER A 53 14.56 19.51 25.58
C SER A 53 15.31 18.18 25.46
N LEU A 54 14.85 17.33 24.55
CA LEU A 54 15.53 16.08 24.17
C LEU A 54 16.58 16.35 23.11
N SER A 55 17.65 15.56 23.12
CA SER A 55 18.61 15.49 21.99
C SER A 55 17.99 14.73 20.82
N SER A 56 18.56 14.87 19.63
CA SER A 56 18.09 14.14 18.44
C SER A 56 18.10 12.61 18.61
N SER A 57 19.07 12.09 19.37
CA SER A 57 19.19 10.66 19.67
C SER A 57 18.20 10.14 20.72
N GLU A 58 17.57 11.04 21.50
CA GLU A 58 16.57 10.73 22.51
C GLU A 58 15.14 10.90 22.01
N LYS A 59 15.00 11.53 20.84
CA LYS A 59 13.79 11.50 20.05
C LYS A 59 13.85 10.23 19.24
N THR A 60 13.29 9.16 19.73
CA THR A 60 12.85 8.13 18.82
C THR A 60 11.81 8.82 17.96
N GLU A 61 11.99 8.89 16.65
CA GLU A 61 10.87 9.15 15.77
C GLU A 61 9.92 7.99 16.02
N GLY A 62 9.00 8.19 16.95
CA GLY A 62 8.01 7.20 17.33
C GLY A 62 7.13 7.00 16.12
N GLN A 63 7.48 6.04 15.30
CA GLN A 63 6.50 5.51 14.39
C GLN A 63 5.45 4.86 15.30
N ASN A 64 4.25 5.45 15.30
CA ASN A 64 3.11 4.84 15.96
C ASN A 64 3.05 3.38 15.49
N PRO A 65 2.96 2.40 16.41
CA PRO A 65 2.89 1.01 16.01
C PRO A 65 1.77 0.85 14.99
N ILE A 66 2.07 0.19 13.89
CA ILE A 66 1.08 -0.05 12.84
C ILE A 66 -0.02 -0.92 13.43
N ILE A 67 -1.23 -0.38 13.46
CA ILE A 67 -2.41 -1.11 13.89
C ILE A 67 -3.14 -1.57 12.63
N PHE A 68 -2.94 -2.84 12.27
CA PHE A 68 -3.67 -3.45 11.17
C PHE A 68 -5.15 -3.62 11.54
N ARG A 69 -6.02 -3.29 10.59
CA ARG A 69 -7.45 -3.57 10.69
C ARG A 69 -7.70 -5.09 10.65
N PRO A 70 -8.86 -5.56 11.13
CA PRO A 70 -9.17 -6.99 11.19
C PRO A 70 -8.99 -7.73 9.85
N GLU A 71 -9.48 -7.16 8.77
CA GLU A 71 -9.35 -7.72 7.42
C GLU A 71 -7.91 -7.78 6.91
N GLN A 72 -7.07 -6.81 7.29
CA GLN A 72 -5.65 -6.84 6.96
C GLN A 72 -4.94 -7.97 7.67
N LYS A 73 -5.23 -8.16 8.96
CA LYS A 73 -4.70 -9.30 9.74
C LYS A 73 -5.15 -10.62 9.15
N ASP A 74 -6.42 -10.75 8.79
CA ASP A 74 -6.97 -11.96 8.19
C ASP A 74 -6.30 -12.27 6.83
N ALA A 75 -6.06 -11.25 6.00
CA ALA A 75 -5.33 -11.41 4.73
C ALA A 75 -3.90 -11.91 4.95
N ILE A 76 -3.17 -11.32 5.92
CA ILE A 76 -1.81 -11.71 6.27
C ILE A 76 -1.80 -13.18 6.74
N GLU A 77 -2.61 -13.53 7.74
CA GLU A 77 -2.68 -14.88 8.28
C GLU A 77 -3.08 -15.93 7.26
N LYS A 78 -4.07 -15.64 6.40
CA LYS A 78 -4.49 -16.54 5.32
C LYS A 78 -3.37 -16.76 4.32
N THR A 79 -2.62 -15.71 3.97
CA THR A 79 -1.50 -15.79 3.06
C THR A 79 -0.37 -16.65 3.64
N GLU A 80 -0.03 -16.46 4.91
CA GLU A 80 0.98 -17.28 5.60
C GLU A 80 0.57 -18.76 5.65
N LYS A 81 -0.69 -19.04 5.96
CA LYS A 81 -1.23 -20.41 5.97
C LYS A 81 -1.21 -21.03 4.56
N GLN A 82 -1.56 -20.24 3.56
CA GLN A 82 -1.58 -20.67 2.16
C GLN A 82 -0.16 -20.98 1.64
N PHE A 83 0.82 -20.14 1.91
CA PHE A 83 2.21 -20.35 1.47
C PHE A 83 2.92 -21.56 2.08
N ARG A 84 2.35 -22.17 3.11
CA ARG A 84 2.80 -23.48 3.63
C ARG A 84 2.29 -24.66 2.78
N ARG A 85 1.30 -24.44 1.88
CA ARG A 85 0.62 -25.46 1.09
C ARG A 85 0.71 -25.27 -0.41
N SER A 86 0.79 -24.03 -0.85
CA SER A 86 0.85 -23.60 -2.25
C SER A 86 1.87 -22.49 -2.42
N ASN A 87 2.29 -22.26 -3.67
CA ASN A 87 3.23 -21.21 -4.01
C ASN A 87 2.54 -19.93 -4.49
N GLN A 88 1.21 -19.86 -4.49
CA GLN A 88 0.49 -18.70 -5.02
C GLN A 88 -0.65 -18.25 -4.12
N MET A 89 -0.88 -16.94 -4.11
CA MET A 89 -1.97 -16.27 -3.43
C MET A 89 -2.38 -15.01 -4.19
N LEU A 90 -3.67 -14.78 -4.37
CA LEU A 90 -4.26 -13.59 -4.98
C LEU A 90 -5.03 -12.79 -3.91
N TRP A 91 -4.74 -11.51 -3.81
CA TRP A 91 -5.56 -10.57 -3.05
C TRP A 91 -6.45 -9.77 -4.00
N ASN A 92 -7.73 -10.11 -4.01
CA ASN A 92 -8.79 -9.28 -4.55
C ASN A 92 -9.20 -8.26 -3.48
N ALA A 93 -8.44 -7.20 -3.36
CA ALA A 93 -8.63 -6.21 -2.31
C ALA A 93 -8.74 -4.81 -2.91
N LYS A 94 -9.88 -4.16 -2.63
CA LYS A 94 -10.18 -2.82 -3.16
C LYS A 94 -9.10 -1.77 -2.84
N MET A 95 -9.15 -0.63 -3.53
CA MET A 95 -8.31 0.53 -3.21
C MET A 95 -8.47 0.93 -1.74
N ARG A 96 -7.38 1.42 -1.11
CA ARG A 96 -7.30 1.81 0.30
C ARG A 96 -7.45 0.66 1.31
N PHE A 97 -7.38 -0.57 0.85
CA PHE A 97 -7.23 -1.73 1.74
C PHE A 97 -5.92 -1.66 2.54
N GLY A 98 -4.86 -1.11 1.97
CA GLY A 98 -3.50 -1.13 2.53
C GLY A 98 -2.71 -2.36 2.06
N LYS A 99 -2.90 -2.76 0.81
CA LYS A 99 -2.23 -3.93 0.19
C LYS A 99 -0.72 -3.91 0.39
N THR A 100 -0.08 -2.78 0.09
CA THR A 100 1.38 -2.58 0.20
C THR A 100 1.89 -2.87 1.60
N LEU A 101 1.30 -2.21 2.59
CA LEU A 101 1.69 -2.35 3.99
C LEU A 101 1.49 -3.79 4.50
N SER A 102 0.34 -4.39 4.17
CA SER A 102 0.00 -5.76 4.59
C SER A 102 0.87 -6.81 3.88
N ALA A 103 1.21 -6.60 2.60
CA ALA A 103 2.11 -7.49 1.87
C ALA A 103 3.54 -7.46 2.44
N LEU A 104 4.04 -6.28 2.81
CA LEU A 104 5.33 -6.14 3.50
C LEU A 104 5.33 -6.78 4.89
N GLN A 105 4.18 -6.78 5.59
CA GLN A 105 4.06 -7.51 6.84
C GLN A 105 4.20 -9.03 6.62
N VAL A 106 3.59 -9.58 5.55
CA VAL A 106 3.80 -11.00 5.16
C VAL A 106 5.28 -11.29 4.93
N VAL A 107 6.02 -10.38 4.25
CA VAL A 107 7.48 -10.53 4.06
C VAL A 107 8.20 -10.65 5.40
N LYS A 108 7.87 -9.76 6.35
CA LYS A 108 8.48 -9.69 7.68
C LYS A 108 8.18 -10.94 8.50
N ASP A 109 6.91 -11.34 8.56
CA ASP A 109 6.44 -12.44 9.43
C ASP A 109 6.92 -13.79 8.94
N MET A 110 6.98 -14.00 7.62
CA MET A 110 7.51 -15.23 7.03
C MET A 110 9.03 -15.24 6.92
N GLY A 111 9.70 -14.11 7.16
CA GLY A 111 11.16 -14.01 7.14
C GLY A 111 11.76 -14.24 5.75
N PHE A 112 11.08 -13.83 4.69
CA PHE A 112 11.61 -13.95 3.33
C PHE A 112 12.91 -13.15 3.16
N SER A 113 13.94 -13.84 2.69
CA SER A 113 15.29 -13.24 2.56
C SER A 113 15.45 -12.40 1.30
N ARG A 114 14.74 -12.77 0.23
CA ARG A 114 14.84 -12.15 -1.09
C ARG A 114 13.44 -11.94 -1.66
N THR A 115 12.96 -10.74 -1.58
CA THR A 115 11.63 -10.37 -2.10
C THR A 115 11.79 -9.44 -3.29
N LEU A 116 11.10 -9.76 -4.40
CA LEU A 116 10.96 -8.88 -5.54
C LEU A 116 9.54 -8.32 -5.59
N ILE A 117 9.42 -7.00 -5.66
CA ILE A 117 8.17 -6.31 -5.97
C ILE A 117 8.19 -5.97 -7.45
N LEU A 118 7.18 -6.41 -8.16
CA LEU A 118 7.00 -6.17 -9.58
C LEU A 118 5.69 -5.41 -9.80
N THR A 119 5.76 -4.26 -10.45
CA THR A 119 4.59 -3.43 -10.73
C THR A 119 4.57 -2.98 -12.19
N HIS A 120 3.38 -2.66 -12.66
CA HIS A 120 3.18 -2.00 -13.96
C HIS A 120 3.41 -0.48 -13.90
N ARG A 121 3.30 0.12 -12.71
CA ARG A 121 3.35 1.56 -12.45
C ARG A 121 4.60 1.94 -11.65
N PRO A 122 5.70 2.34 -12.31
CA PRO A 122 6.93 2.70 -11.58
C PRO A 122 6.75 3.81 -10.55
N VAL A 123 5.77 4.70 -10.75
CA VAL A 123 5.52 5.83 -9.82
C VAL A 123 5.10 5.40 -8.40
N VAL A 124 4.72 4.16 -8.16
CA VAL A 124 4.33 3.67 -6.82
C VAL A 124 5.53 3.26 -5.94
N ASP A 125 6.77 3.35 -6.45
CA ASP A 125 7.99 3.04 -5.70
C ASP A 125 8.10 3.85 -4.40
N ASP A 126 7.74 5.13 -4.43
CA ASP A 126 7.74 5.97 -3.23
C ASP A 126 6.86 5.39 -2.13
N GLY A 127 5.66 4.94 -2.45
CA GLY A 127 4.73 4.34 -1.49
C GLY A 127 5.25 3.01 -0.91
N TRP A 128 5.87 2.15 -1.75
CA TRP A 128 6.49 0.92 -1.30
C TRP A 128 7.68 1.18 -0.37
N TYR A 129 8.53 2.16 -0.71
CA TYR A 129 9.67 2.56 0.12
C TYR A 129 9.24 3.13 1.48
N GLU A 130 8.22 4.01 1.50
CA GLU A 130 7.68 4.55 2.74
C GLU A 130 7.09 3.46 3.65
N ASP A 131 6.30 2.55 3.08
CA ASP A 131 5.70 1.45 3.82
C ASP A 131 6.74 0.42 4.27
N PHE A 132 7.81 0.19 3.47
CA PHE A 132 8.95 -0.61 3.89
C PHE A 132 9.59 -0.03 5.15
N ASN A 133 9.88 1.27 5.18
CA ASN A 133 10.47 1.92 6.35
C ASN A 133 9.57 1.86 7.59
N LYS A 134 8.24 1.86 7.41
CA LYS A 134 7.28 1.69 8.52
C LYS A 134 7.28 0.27 9.07
N ILE A 135 7.25 -0.74 8.20
CA ILE A 135 7.17 -2.16 8.59
C ILE A 135 8.48 -2.65 9.20
N PHE A 136 9.62 -2.26 8.63
CA PHE A 136 10.93 -2.76 9.01
C PHE A 136 11.73 -1.80 9.89
N TYR A 137 11.09 -0.81 10.53
CA TYR A 137 11.77 0.18 11.39
C TYR A 137 12.59 -0.47 12.52
N ASP A 138 12.14 -1.61 13.02
CA ASP A 138 12.75 -2.39 14.09
C ASP A 138 13.71 -3.51 13.58
N ARG A 139 13.83 -3.68 12.26
CA ARG A 139 14.58 -4.74 11.59
C ARG A 139 15.73 -4.16 10.76
N LYS A 140 16.89 -4.08 11.38
CA LYS A 140 18.12 -3.59 10.72
C LYS A 140 18.76 -4.60 9.76
N ASP A 141 18.28 -5.84 9.80
CA ASP A 141 18.68 -6.95 8.95
C ASP A 141 17.94 -6.99 7.61
N TYR A 142 17.06 -6.00 7.34
CA TYR A 142 16.40 -5.82 6.05
C TYR A 142 16.86 -4.56 5.33
N ALA A 143 16.99 -4.63 4.03
CA ALA A 143 17.34 -3.50 3.18
C ALA A 143 16.38 -3.38 1.99
N TYR A 144 16.19 -2.16 1.49
CA TYR A 144 15.37 -1.86 0.33
C TYR A 144 16.23 -1.33 -0.81
N GLY A 145 15.90 -1.70 -2.03
CA GLY A 145 16.50 -1.15 -3.22
C GLY A 145 15.52 -1.05 -4.38
N SER A 146 15.75 -0.07 -5.23
CA SER A 146 15.10 0.11 -6.50
C SER A 146 16.02 0.87 -7.45
N ARG A 147 15.50 1.23 -8.62
CA ARG A 147 16.23 2.13 -9.51
C ARG A 147 16.38 3.54 -8.92
N ASP A 148 15.34 4.02 -8.23
CA ASP A 148 15.21 5.43 -7.84
C ASP A 148 15.27 5.62 -6.31
N LYS A 149 15.10 4.57 -5.51
CA LYS A 149 15.10 4.61 -4.04
C LYS A 149 15.98 3.54 -3.43
N GLY A 150 16.62 3.89 -2.32
CA GLY A 150 17.54 2.98 -1.63
C GLY A 150 18.77 2.67 -2.47
N GLU A 151 19.06 1.38 -2.66
CA GLU A 151 20.26 0.91 -3.34
C GLU A 151 19.95 0.30 -4.72
N SER A 152 20.91 0.42 -5.64
CA SER A 152 20.86 -0.35 -6.89
C SER A 152 20.89 -1.86 -6.60
N PHE A 153 20.37 -2.70 -7.50
CA PHE A 153 20.30 -4.14 -7.26
C PHE A 153 21.70 -4.77 -7.03
N ALA A 154 22.69 -4.37 -7.81
CA ALA A 154 24.06 -4.87 -7.66
C ALA A 154 24.67 -4.50 -6.29
N SER A 155 24.50 -3.25 -5.85
CA SER A 155 24.94 -2.79 -4.54
C SER A 155 24.22 -3.51 -3.39
N LEU A 156 22.92 -3.58 -3.47
CA LEU A 156 22.05 -4.26 -2.49
C LEU A 156 22.45 -5.74 -2.32
N LYS A 157 22.65 -6.45 -3.44
CA LYS A 157 23.04 -7.86 -3.45
C LYS A 157 24.45 -8.09 -2.88
N ALA A 158 25.39 -7.20 -3.20
CA ALA A 158 26.75 -7.25 -2.65
C ALA A 158 26.73 -7.03 -1.14
N ARG A 159 26.02 -6.01 -0.66
CA ARG A 159 25.88 -5.71 0.76
C ARG A 159 25.12 -6.81 1.51
N ALA A 160 24.05 -7.34 0.94
CA ALA A 160 23.31 -8.46 1.53
C ALA A 160 24.19 -9.71 1.75
N ARG A 161 25.13 -9.97 0.84
CA ARG A 161 26.09 -11.07 1.00
C ARG A 161 27.13 -10.79 2.10
N SER A 162 27.65 -9.56 2.18
CA SER A 162 28.69 -9.22 3.15
C SER A 162 28.17 -9.08 4.58
N GLU A 163 26.93 -8.61 4.74
CA GLU A 163 26.31 -8.30 6.03
C GLU A 163 25.22 -9.30 6.44
N ALA A 164 25.00 -10.36 5.65
CA ALA A 164 23.95 -11.35 5.84
C ALA A 164 22.53 -10.73 5.96
N LEU A 165 22.24 -9.73 5.10
CA LEU A 165 20.95 -9.03 5.12
C LEU A 165 19.89 -9.74 4.25
N HIS A 166 18.67 -9.62 4.68
CA HIS A 166 17.49 -9.81 3.85
C HIS A 166 17.24 -8.56 2.99
N TYR A 167 16.58 -8.70 1.86
CA TYR A 167 16.30 -7.53 1.04
C TYR A 167 14.98 -7.62 0.28
N VAL A 168 14.40 -6.45 0.07
CA VAL A 168 13.26 -6.20 -0.80
C VAL A 168 13.73 -5.33 -1.95
N TYR A 169 13.54 -5.80 -3.18
CA TYR A 169 13.87 -5.04 -4.37
C TYR A 169 12.62 -4.72 -5.17
N PHE A 170 12.48 -3.47 -5.57
CA PHE A 170 11.37 -3.00 -6.39
C PHE A 170 11.83 -2.84 -7.85
N ALA A 171 11.08 -3.41 -8.77
CA ALA A 171 11.30 -3.27 -10.20
C ALA A 171 9.98 -2.99 -10.94
N SER A 172 10.07 -2.22 -12.02
CA SER A 172 8.92 -2.08 -12.90
C SER A 172 8.93 -3.16 -13.99
N MET A 173 7.73 -3.59 -14.40
CA MET A 173 7.55 -4.48 -15.53
C MET A 173 8.17 -3.90 -16.81
N GLN A 174 8.11 -2.58 -16.97
CA GLN A 174 8.68 -1.90 -18.13
C GLN A 174 10.20 -1.98 -18.19
N ASP A 175 10.89 -1.88 -17.04
CA ASP A 175 12.34 -2.02 -16.97
C ASP A 175 12.80 -3.44 -17.31
N LEU A 176 12.03 -4.44 -16.89
CA LEU A 176 12.37 -5.85 -17.11
C LEU A 176 12.04 -6.33 -18.54
N ARG A 177 11.02 -5.82 -19.18
CA ARG A 177 10.62 -6.18 -20.56
C ARG A 177 11.70 -5.95 -21.61
N GLY A 178 12.64 -5.03 -21.36
CA GLY A 178 13.77 -4.79 -22.26
C GLY A 178 14.92 -5.78 -22.16
N SER A 179 14.83 -6.79 -21.29
CA SER A 179 15.92 -7.70 -20.97
C SER A 179 16.02 -8.84 -21.98
N GLU A 180 17.25 -9.33 -22.21
CA GLU A 180 17.52 -10.43 -23.14
C GLU A 180 16.75 -11.71 -22.78
N GLN A 181 16.57 -11.99 -21.48
CA GLN A 181 15.85 -13.15 -20.96
C GLN A 181 14.39 -13.25 -21.46
N VAL A 182 13.81 -12.13 -21.83
CA VAL A 182 12.43 -12.04 -22.34
C VAL A 182 12.37 -11.50 -23.77
N GLY A 183 13.44 -11.72 -24.55
CA GLY A 183 13.51 -11.35 -25.96
C GLY A 183 13.84 -9.87 -26.22
N GLY A 184 14.29 -9.13 -25.21
CA GLY A 184 14.80 -7.75 -25.34
C GLY A 184 16.24 -7.69 -25.83
N LYS A 185 16.86 -6.51 -25.68
CA LYS A 185 18.23 -6.23 -26.17
C LYS A 185 19.21 -5.85 -25.07
N PHE A 186 18.79 -5.83 -23.80
CA PHE A 186 19.58 -5.32 -22.70
C PHE A 186 19.93 -6.40 -21.68
N ASP A 187 21.17 -6.47 -21.27
CA ASP A 187 21.71 -7.38 -20.26
C ASP A 187 21.65 -6.86 -18.84
N LYS A 188 21.28 -5.61 -18.66
CA LYS A 188 21.31 -4.86 -17.39
C LYS A 188 20.54 -5.50 -16.23
N ASN A 189 19.59 -6.36 -16.53
CA ASN A 189 18.72 -7.02 -15.54
C ASN A 189 19.02 -8.51 -15.35
N ASN A 190 20.11 -9.03 -15.96
CA ASN A 190 20.47 -10.44 -15.90
C ASN A 190 20.57 -10.96 -14.45
N GLU A 191 21.09 -10.14 -13.54
CA GLU A 191 21.18 -10.51 -12.13
C GLU A 191 19.81 -10.63 -11.43
N ILE A 192 18.83 -9.85 -11.82
CA ILE A 192 17.45 -9.93 -11.28
C ILE A 192 16.83 -11.27 -11.68
N PHE A 193 16.92 -11.63 -12.96
CA PHE A 193 16.39 -12.90 -13.48
C PHE A 193 17.15 -14.13 -12.96
N SER A 194 18.47 -14.03 -12.78
CA SER A 194 19.28 -15.12 -12.25
C SER A 194 19.14 -15.34 -10.74
N THR A 195 18.53 -14.40 -10.03
CA THR A 195 18.31 -14.52 -8.58
C THR A 195 17.17 -15.51 -8.29
N SER A 196 17.36 -16.38 -7.31
CA SER A 196 16.27 -17.23 -6.79
C SER A 196 15.52 -16.42 -5.74
N TRP A 197 14.38 -15.88 -6.13
CA TRP A 197 13.50 -15.10 -5.26
C TRP A 197 12.70 -16.02 -4.34
N ASP A 198 12.61 -15.68 -3.06
CA ASP A 198 11.77 -16.40 -2.10
C ASP A 198 10.30 -15.98 -2.25
N LEU A 199 10.08 -14.68 -2.52
CA LEU A 199 8.76 -14.11 -2.79
C LEU A 199 8.80 -13.15 -3.98
N LEU A 200 7.83 -13.29 -4.87
CA LEU A 200 7.48 -12.32 -5.91
C LEU A 200 6.14 -11.68 -5.54
N ILE A 201 6.11 -10.39 -5.32
CA ILE A 201 4.87 -9.60 -5.17
C ILE A 201 4.57 -8.94 -6.51
N VAL A 202 3.41 -9.23 -7.08
CA VAL A 202 2.95 -8.63 -8.34
C VAL A 202 1.86 -7.62 -8.02
N ASP A 203 2.21 -6.33 -8.04
CA ASP A 203 1.27 -5.25 -7.76
C ASP A 203 0.50 -4.84 -9.02
N GLU A 204 -0.79 -4.54 -8.87
CA GLU A 204 -1.76 -4.31 -9.96
C GLU A 204 -1.70 -5.44 -11.01
N ALA A 205 -1.75 -6.69 -10.52
CA ALA A 205 -1.56 -7.88 -11.34
C ALA A 205 -2.47 -7.96 -12.57
N HIS A 206 -3.67 -7.36 -12.51
CA HIS A 206 -4.62 -7.30 -13.63
C HIS A 206 -4.14 -6.46 -14.82
N GLU A 207 -3.21 -5.51 -14.62
CA GLU A 207 -2.75 -4.61 -15.70
C GLU A 207 -1.63 -5.21 -16.56
N GLY A 208 -0.76 -6.01 -15.98
CA GLY A 208 0.50 -6.41 -16.62
C GLY A 208 0.64 -7.86 -16.99
N THR A 209 -0.05 -8.73 -16.29
CA THR A 209 0.08 -10.18 -16.45
C THR A 209 -0.63 -10.71 -17.70
N GLN A 210 -1.53 -9.94 -18.29
CA GLN A 210 -2.31 -10.35 -19.47
C GLN A 210 -1.58 -10.20 -20.81
N THR A 211 -0.43 -9.50 -20.85
CA THR A 211 0.37 -9.41 -22.06
C THR A 211 1.34 -10.57 -22.13
N GLU A 212 1.55 -11.17 -23.30
CA GLU A 212 2.52 -12.24 -23.53
C GLU A 212 3.90 -11.94 -22.93
N LEU A 213 4.34 -10.69 -23.08
CA LEU A 213 5.61 -10.23 -22.53
C LEU A 213 5.60 -10.12 -21.00
N GLY A 214 4.48 -9.73 -20.42
CA GLY A 214 4.32 -9.70 -18.96
C GLY A 214 4.34 -11.10 -18.36
N GLN A 215 3.65 -12.04 -18.98
CA GLN A 215 3.67 -13.45 -18.60
C GLN A 215 5.09 -14.03 -18.71
N SER A 216 5.82 -13.72 -19.79
CA SER A 216 7.21 -14.15 -19.97
C SER A 216 8.12 -13.62 -18.85
N VAL A 217 7.98 -12.35 -18.44
CA VAL A 217 8.75 -11.80 -17.32
C VAL A 217 8.49 -12.55 -16.02
N ILE A 218 7.22 -12.81 -15.70
CA ILE A 218 6.86 -13.53 -14.47
C ILE A 218 7.36 -14.96 -14.53
N HIS A 219 7.18 -15.64 -15.66
CA HIS A 219 7.62 -17.02 -15.87
C HIS A 219 9.14 -17.19 -15.64
N GLU A 220 9.95 -16.25 -16.16
CA GLU A 220 11.41 -16.30 -15.99
C GLU A 220 11.85 -15.97 -14.54
N LEU A 221 11.07 -15.20 -13.79
CA LEU A 221 11.37 -14.85 -12.40
C LEU A 221 10.93 -15.92 -11.40
N VAL A 222 9.87 -16.65 -11.70
CA VAL A 222 9.31 -17.68 -10.81
C VAL A 222 10.08 -18.99 -10.99
N LYS A 223 10.60 -19.52 -9.89
CA LYS A 223 11.26 -20.83 -9.81
C LYS A 223 10.45 -21.74 -8.89
N ASP A 224 10.80 -23.02 -8.83
CA ASP A 224 10.02 -24.06 -8.14
C ASP A 224 9.58 -23.68 -6.71
N ASP A 225 10.45 -23.02 -5.96
CA ASP A 225 10.21 -22.64 -4.57
C ASP A 225 9.73 -21.18 -4.40
N THR A 226 9.64 -20.40 -5.49
CA THR A 226 9.24 -19.00 -5.43
C THR A 226 7.76 -18.88 -5.06
N LYS A 227 7.46 -18.17 -4.01
CA LYS A 227 6.08 -17.78 -3.66
C LYS A 227 5.65 -16.59 -4.51
N VAL A 228 4.40 -16.56 -4.92
CA VAL A 228 3.82 -15.46 -5.70
C VAL A 228 2.61 -14.88 -4.97
N LEU A 229 2.67 -13.60 -4.62
CA LEU A 229 1.57 -12.84 -4.06
C LEU A 229 1.10 -11.81 -5.09
N SER A 230 -0.05 -12.05 -5.70
CA SER A 230 -0.67 -11.13 -6.65
C SER A 230 -1.65 -10.19 -5.95
N LEU A 231 -1.47 -8.90 -6.15
CA LEU A 231 -2.30 -7.84 -5.56
C LEU A 231 -3.12 -7.17 -6.66
N SER A 232 -4.44 -7.09 -6.48
CA SER A 232 -5.31 -6.41 -7.43
C SER A 232 -6.57 -5.87 -6.75
N GLY A 233 -7.08 -4.75 -7.26
CA GLY A 233 -8.39 -4.23 -6.88
C GLY A 233 -9.53 -4.75 -7.77
N THR A 234 -9.19 -5.27 -8.96
CA THR A 234 -10.13 -5.71 -10.00
C THR A 234 -9.60 -6.94 -10.75
N PRO A 235 -9.37 -8.08 -10.07
CA PRO A 235 -8.71 -9.25 -10.65
C PRO A 235 -9.64 -10.14 -11.47
N PHE A 236 -10.69 -9.59 -12.12
CA PHE A 236 -11.72 -10.39 -12.81
C PHE A 236 -11.16 -11.32 -13.87
N ASN A 237 -10.07 -10.93 -14.50
CA ASN A 237 -9.36 -11.69 -15.54
C ASN A 237 -8.35 -12.70 -14.98
N LEU A 238 -8.15 -12.76 -13.66
CA LEU A 238 -7.17 -13.63 -13.01
C LEU A 238 -7.82 -14.79 -12.23
N PHE A 239 -9.11 -14.74 -11.97
CA PHE A 239 -9.75 -15.73 -11.10
C PHE A 239 -9.62 -17.17 -11.60
N ASP A 240 -9.61 -17.37 -12.91
CA ASP A 240 -9.48 -18.72 -13.51
C ASP A 240 -8.08 -19.34 -13.30
N GLU A 241 -7.07 -18.53 -12.94
CA GLU A 241 -5.70 -18.97 -12.68
C GLU A 241 -5.49 -19.42 -11.23
N TYR A 242 -6.45 -19.15 -10.32
CA TYR A 242 -6.34 -19.43 -8.90
C TYR A 242 -7.44 -20.34 -8.39
N LYS A 243 -7.10 -21.21 -7.45
CA LYS A 243 -8.10 -21.99 -6.72
C LYS A 243 -8.79 -21.10 -5.69
N GLU A 244 -9.99 -21.48 -5.27
CA GLU A 244 -10.77 -20.72 -4.27
C GLU A 244 -9.99 -20.43 -2.98
N ASN A 245 -9.23 -21.42 -2.49
CA ASN A 245 -8.40 -21.27 -1.30
C ASN A 245 -7.11 -20.42 -1.50
N GLU A 246 -6.80 -20.07 -2.74
CA GLU A 246 -5.67 -19.20 -3.12
C GLU A 246 -6.10 -17.75 -3.33
N VAL A 247 -7.39 -17.43 -3.09
CA VAL A 247 -7.93 -16.09 -3.24
C VAL A 247 -8.37 -15.53 -1.90
N TYR A 248 -7.93 -14.33 -1.58
CA TYR A 248 -8.46 -13.51 -0.51
C TYR A 248 -9.26 -12.37 -1.10
N THR A 249 -10.49 -12.18 -0.63
CA THR A 249 -11.36 -11.11 -1.12
C THR A 249 -11.72 -10.13 -0.02
N TRP A 250 -11.57 -8.84 -0.31
CA TRP A 250 -12.10 -7.72 0.46
C TRP A 250 -12.61 -6.63 -0.47
N ASP A 251 -13.90 -6.62 -0.67
CA ASP A 251 -14.58 -5.72 -1.58
C ASP A 251 -15.22 -4.50 -0.87
N TYR A 252 -15.88 -3.66 -1.64
CA TYR A 252 -16.56 -2.47 -1.13
C TYR A 252 -17.73 -2.82 -0.20
N VAL A 253 -18.49 -3.87 -0.52
CA VAL A 253 -19.65 -4.27 0.28
C VAL A 253 -19.20 -4.77 1.65
N MET A 254 -18.16 -5.60 1.69
CA MET A 254 -17.56 -6.08 2.94
C MET A 254 -17.04 -4.92 3.80
N GLU A 255 -16.40 -3.93 3.18
CA GLU A 255 -15.90 -2.74 3.91
C GLU A 255 -17.04 -1.90 4.49
N GLN A 256 -18.09 -1.62 3.72
CA GLN A 256 -19.22 -0.83 4.21
C GLN A 256 -19.99 -1.58 5.32
N LYS A 257 -20.08 -2.90 5.22
CA LYS A 257 -20.65 -3.73 6.27
C LYS A 257 -19.81 -3.65 7.54
N ALA A 258 -18.51 -3.87 7.46
CA ALA A 258 -17.59 -3.75 8.60
C ALA A 258 -17.61 -2.34 9.22
N LYS A 259 -17.72 -1.28 8.40
CA LYS A 259 -17.86 0.10 8.86
C LYS A 259 -19.12 0.32 9.69
N ALA A 260 -20.25 -0.23 9.23
CA ALA A 260 -21.55 -0.09 9.92
C ALA A 260 -21.62 -0.97 11.20
N GLU A 261 -21.04 -2.15 11.18
CA GLU A 261 -21.05 -3.09 12.31
C GLU A 261 -20.06 -2.66 13.42
N TRP A 262 -18.97 -1.96 13.08
CA TRP A 262 -17.96 -1.56 14.06
C TRP A 262 -18.52 -0.76 15.23
N ASP A 263 -19.31 0.24 14.94
CA ASP A 263 -19.88 1.13 15.96
C ASP A 263 -20.89 0.41 16.87
N LEU A 264 -21.46 -0.70 16.40
CA LEU A 264 -22.37 -1.55 17.18
C LEU A 264 -21.62 -2.52 18.09
N GLU A 265 -20.52 -3.07 17.62
CA GLU A 265 -19.76 -4.12 18.33
C GLU A 265 -18.63 -3.56 19.22
N HIS A 266 -18.13 -2.35 18.91
CA HIS A 266 -16.99 -1.73 19.56
C HIS A 266 -17.36 -0.36 20.13
N PHE A 267 -18.36 -0.34 21.01
CA PHE A 267 -18.88 0.89 21.59
C PHE A 267 -17.80 1.69 22.33
N GLY A 268 -17.53 2.90 21.83
CA GLY A 268 -16.54 3.82 22.39
C GLY A 268 -15.13 3.72 21.80
N ASP A 269 -14.85 2.71 20.97
CA ASP A 269 -13.58 2.60 20.26
C ASP A 269 -13.64 3.40 18.94
N PRO A 270 -12.53 4.05 18.52
CA PRO A 270 -12.48 4.72 17.23
C PRO A 270 -12.73 3.75 16.08
N ASN A 271 -13.65 4.10 15.20
CA ASN A 271 -13.94 3.27 14.03
C ASN A 271 -12.80 3.38 12.99
N PRO A 272 -12.04 2.31 12.71
CA PRO A 272 -10.91 2.34 11.78
C PRO A 272 -11.31 2.52 10.32
N TYR A 273 -12.61 2.44 10.03
CA TYR A 273 -13.19 2.63 8.70
C TYR A 273 -13.82 4.03 8.52
N ALA A 274 -13.85 4.88 9.56
CA ALA A 274 -14.57 6.15 9.54
C ALA A 274 -14.15 7.06 8.37
N GLU A 275 -12.85 7.13 8.10
CA GLU A 275 -12.28 7.99 7.04
C GLU A 275 -12.32 7.34 5.64
N LEU A 276 -12.77 6.08 5.52
CA LEU A 276 -12.87 5.43 4.23
C LEU A 276 -14.11 5.95 3.47
N PRO A 277 -13.95 6.32 2.18
CA PRO A 277 -15.01 6.97 1.43
C PRO A 277 -16.18 6.04 1.16
N THR A 278 -17.38 6.62 1.23
CA THR A 278 -18.61 5.98 0.75
C THR A 278 -18.80 6.34 -0.72
N MET A 279 -19.14 5.34 -1.53
CA MET A 279 -19.47 5.54 -2.93
C MET A 279 -20.93 6.02 -3.05
N ASN A 280 -21.12 7.19 -3.64
CA ASN A 280 -22.43 7.68 -4.03
C ASN A 280 -22.61 7.45 -5.52
N ILE A 281 -23.66 6.73 -5.89
CA ILE A 281 -24.00 6.49 -7.30
C ILE A 281 -25.22 7.37 -7.60
N TYR A 282 -25.03 8.30 -8.51
CA TYR A 282 -26.09 9.14 -9.05
C TYR A 282 -26.51 8.57 -10.40
N THR A 283 -27.79 8.32 -10.57
CA THR A 283 -28.35 7.90 -11.87
C THR A 283 -29.15 9.03 -12.44
N TYR A 284 -28.91 9.33 -13.69
CA TYR A 284 -29.71 10.27 -14.48
C TYR A 284 -30.73 9.51 -15.33
N ASP A 285 -31.98 9.95 -15.31
CA ASP A 285 -32.95 9.49 -16.29
C ASP A 285 -32.71 10.23 -17.62
N LEU A 286 -31.82 9.69 -18.42
CA LEU A 286 -31.50 10.19 -19.75
C LEU A 286 -32.69 10.16 -20.71
N GLY A 287 -33.71 9.37 -20.42
CA GLY A 287 -34.84 9.14 -21.30
C GLY A 287 -35.72 10.36 -21.57
N ARG A 288 -35.72 11.38 -20.71
CA ARG A 288 -36.42 12.64 -20.91
C ARG A 288 -35.65 13.70 -21.67
N LEU A 289 -34.36 13.79 -21.41
CA LEU A 289 -33.46 14.82 -22.01
C LEU A 289 -32.93 14.41 -23.36
N LEU A 290 -32.82 13.13 -23.63
CA LEU A 290 -32.03 12.60 -24.74
C LEU A 290 -32.80 11.70 -25.69
N LYS A 291 -34.13 11.78 -25.73
CA LYS A 291 -34.97 10.99 -26.66
C LYS A 291 -34.55 11.17 -28.13
N GLU A 292 -33.98 12.32 -28.48
CA GLU A 292 -33.53 12.63 -29.83
C GLU A 292 -32.15 12.01 -30.17
N TYR A 293 -31.42 11.52 -29.16
CA TYR A 293 -30.06 10.94 -29.31
C TYR A 293 -30.03 9.42 -29.12
N ILE A 294 -31.17 8.80 -28.85
CA ILE A 294 -31.33 7.36 -28.71
C ILE A 294 -31.98 6.85 -29.99
N ASP A 295 -31.20 6.21 -30.83
CA ASP A 295 -31.71 5.40 -31.92
C ASP A 295 -32.27 4.10 -31.33
N GLU A 296 -33.43 3.62 -31.77
CA GLU A 296 -34.17 2.52 -31.13
C GLU A 296 -33.36 1.21 -30.98
N ASP A 297 -32.21 1.09 -31.64
CA ASP A 297 -31.35 -0.09 -31.66
C ASP A 297 -29.90 0.15 -31.21
N VAL A 298 -29.50 1.36 -30.75
CA VAL A 298 -28.10 1.68 -30.45
C VAL A 298 -27.95 2.37 -29.09
N ALA A 299 -26.95 1.98 -28.32
CA ALA A 299 -26.56 2.63 -27.08
C ALA A 299 -26.31 4.14 -27.26
N PHE A 300 -26.58 4.95 -26.23
CA PHE A 300 -26.36 6.40 -26.22
C PHE A 300 -24.99 6.80 -26.78
N ASN A 301 -25.01 7.65 -27.77
CA ASN A 301 -23.80 8.08 -28.47
C ASN A 301 -23.17 9.31 -27.81
N PHE A 302 -22.32 9.08 -26.80
CA PHE A 302 -21.59 10.14 -26.11
C PHE A 302 -20.76 11.03 -27.06
N ARG A 303 -20.19 10.48 -28.13
CA ARG A 303 -19.38 11.23 -29.07
C ARG A 303 -20.21 12.24 -29.84
N GLU A 304 -21.42 11.89 -30.25
CA GLU A 304 -22.36 12.82 -30.92
C GLU A 304 -22.86 13.86 -29.93
N PHE A 305 -23.23 13.46 -28.71
CA PHE A 305 -23.75 14.37 -27.69
C PHE A 305 -22.75 15.46 -27.31
N PHE A 306 -21.49 15.10 -27.11
CA PHE A 306 -20.40 16.05 -26.77
C PHE A 306 -19.65 16.57 -28.02
N ARG A 307 -20.21 16.44 -29.20
CA ARG A 307 -19.57 16.95 -30.43
C ARG A 307 -19.36 18.46 -30.36
N VAL A 308 -18.16 18.88 -30.71
CA VAL A 308 -17.79 20.29 -30.83
C VAL A 308 -17.77 20.72 -32.31
N ASN A 309 -18.12 21.97 -32.60
CA ASN A 309 -17.98 22.58 -33.90
C ASN A 309 -16.53 23.06 -34.13
N ASP A 310 -16.24 23.63 -35.32
CA ASP A 310 -14.92 24.13 -35.68
C ASP A 310 -14.45 25.30 -34.80
N SER A 311 -15.36 25.96 -34.10
CA SER A 311 -15.08 27.04 -33.13
C SER A 311 -14.80 26.51 -31.70
N GLY A 312 -14.86 25.19 -31.47
CA GLY A 312 -14.63 24.56 -30.16
C GLY A 312 -15.84 24.61 -29.21
N GLU A 313 -17.03 24.99 -29.72
CA GLU A 313 -18.26 25.02 -28.92
C GLU A 313 -19.07 23.74 -29.12
N PHE A 314 -19.77 23.29 -28.06
CA PHE A 314 -20.66 22.13 -28.18
C PHE A 314 -21.80 22.40 -29.14
N VAL A 315 -21.97 21.51 -30.12
CA VAL A 315 -23.07 21.59 -31.12
C VAL A 315 -24.42 21.52 -30.40
N HIS A 316 -24.52 20.71 -29.36
CA HIS A 316 -25.70 20.51 -28.51
C HIS A 316 -25.56 21.23 -27.16
N HIS A 317 -25.08 22.49 -27.16
CA HIS A 317 -24.69 23.21 -25.94
C HIS A 317 -25.80 23.30 -24.87
N LYS A 318 -27.08 23.39 -25.28
CA LYS A 318 -28.21 23.47 -24.36
C LYS A 318 -28.42 22.13 -23.61
N ASP A 319 -28.31 21.03 -24.32
CA ASP A 319 -28.51 19.69 -23.75
C ASP A 319 -27.30 19.30 -22.91
N VAL A 320 -26.10 19.68 -23.33
CA VAL A 320 -24.88 19.49 -22.56
C VAL A 320 -24.93 20.33 -21.28
N ALA A 321 -25.37 21.59 -21.33
CA ALA A 321 -25.55 22.41 -20.15
C ALA A 321 -26.58 21.79 -19.17
N ALA A 322 -27.73 21.37 -19.67
CA ALA A 322 -28.76 20.72 -18.87
C ALA A 322 -28.33 19.35 -18.30
N PHE A 323 -27.34 18.71 -18.91
CA PHE A 323 -26.74 17.47 -18.40
C PHE A 323 -25.70 17.72 -17.29
N LEU A 324 -25.04 18.89 -17.31
CA LEU A 324 -23.99 19.26 -16.36
C LEU A 324 -24.51 20.00 -15.12
N ASP A 325 -25.70 20.64 -15.21
CA ASP A 325 -26.42 21.27 -14.08
C ASP A 325 -27.15 20.24 -13.21
#